data_0e8347c0fd558516028897ba33d84325
#
_entry.id   0e8347c0fd558516028897ba33d84325
#
_cell.length_a   1.000
_cell.length_b   1.000
_cell.length_c   1.000
_cell.angle_alpha   90.00
_cell.angle_beta   90.00
_cell.angle_gamma   90.00
#
_symmetry.space_group_name_H-M   'P 1'
#
loop_
_entity.id
_entity.type
_entity.pdbx_description
1 polymer ?
#
loop_
_entity_poly.entity_id
_entity_poly.type
_entity_poly.pdbx_seq_one_letter_code
_entity_poly.pdbx_strand_id
1 'polypeptide(L)'
;MPAHTKIYTIEDYEKLPESVHAELIGGQIYYRSTPNRMHQEVLSFLLCTIANYIDSNGDPSEIYPGPFAVKLFNDRDDTVEPDISVICDPEKLTDRGCTGAPDWIIEIISPSNPEHDYVRKLNLYLDAGVREYWIVDPRDRKILVYYLKNEHIEDFTVKQYTFQDKIKTNIYDDFWIDFTELNV
;
A
#
# COMPACT_ATOMS: atom_id res chain seq x y z
N MET A 1 -33.34 -1.89 -17.37
CA MET A 1 -33.18 -2.24 -15.95
C MET A 1 -31.71 -2.10 -15.60
N PRO A 2 -31.32 -1.39 -14.54
CA PRO A 2 -29.92 -1.39 -14.13
C PRO A 2 -29.55 -2.83 -13.74
N ALA A 3 -28.44 -3.34 -14.27
CA ALA A 3 -27.91 -4.61 -13.88
C ALA A 3 -27.61 -4.55 -12.37
N HIS A 4 -28.19 -5.44 -11.58
CA HIS A 4 -27.84 -5.59 -10.17
C HIS A 4 -26.37 -6.03 -10.11
N THR A 5 -25.48 -5.09 -9.84
CA THR A 5 -24.08 -5.42 -9.60
C THR A 5 -24.03 -6.27 -8.33
N LYS A 6 -23.51 -7.50 -8.42
CA LYS A 6 -23.36 -8.37 -7.25
C LYS A 6 -22.45 -7.67 -6.24
N ILE A 7 -22.88 -7.59 -5.00
CA ILE A 7 -22.08 -7.12 -3.87
C ILE A 7 -21.46 -8.37 -3.22
N TYR A 8 -20.15 -8.38 -3.11
CA TYR A 8 -19.37 -9.44 -2.48
C TYR A 8 -19.10 -9.08 -1.01
N THR A 9 -19.03 -10.10 -0.16
CA THR A 9 -18.71 -10.00 1.26
C THR A 9 -17.32 -10.56 1.55
N ILE A 10 -16.86 -10.38 2.80
CA ILE A 10 -15.59 -10.97 3.24
C ILE A 10 -15.63 -12.51 3.12
N GLU A 11 -16.76 -13.16 3.37
CA GLU A 11 -16.89 -14.61 3.22
C GLU A 11 -16.79 -15.06 1.76
N ASP A 12 -17.21 -14.22 0.80
CA ASP A 12 -17.01 -14.50 -0.63
C ASP A 12 -15.53 -14.36 -1.00
N TYR A 13 -14.83 -13.34 -0.46
CA TYR A 13 -13.41 -13.12 -0.65
C TYR A 13 -12.57 -14.27 -0.05
N GLU A 14 -12.85 -14.70 1.18
CA GLU A 14 -12.15 -15.79 1.85
C GLU A 14 -12.33 -17.17 1.18
N LYS A 15 -13.35 -17.32 0.32
CA LYS A 15 -13.55 -18.53 -0.49
C LYS A 15 -12.75 -18.55 -1.78
N LEU A 16 -12.07 -17.48 -2.12
CA LEU A 16 -11.18 -17.46 -3.28
C LEU A 16 -10.06 -18.49 -3.07
N PRO A 17 -9.63 -19.20 -4.14
CA PRO A 17 -8.47 -20.07 -4.04
C PRO A 17 -7.22 -19.32 -3.57
N GLU A 18 -6.38 -19.90 -2.75
CA GLU A 18 -5.13 -19.30 -2.25
C GLU A 18 -4.18 -18.83 -3.37
N SER A 19 -4.30 -19.40 -4.57
CA SER A 19 -3.54 -18.97 -5.75
C SER A 19 -4.08 -17.72 -6.44
N VAL A 20 -5.21 -17.19 -5.96
CA VAL A 20 -5.85 -16.00 -6.54
C VAL A 20 -5.54 -14.80 -5.66
N HIS A 21 -4.85 -13.82 -6.24
CA HIS A 21 -4.62 -12.54 -5.60
C HIS A 21 -5.70 -11.55 -6.00
N ALA A 22 -6.38 -11.01 -5.03
CA ALA A 22 -7.51 -10.10 -5.25
C ALA A 22 -7.70 -9.16 -4.07
N GLU A 23 -8.41 -8.06 -4.32
CA GLU A 23 -8.81 -7.09 -3.31
C GLU A 23 -10.34 -7.00 -3.28
N LEU A 24 -10.92 -6.80 -2.12
CA LEU A 24 -12.34 -6.52 -1.94
C LEU A 24 -12.49 -5.06 -1.54
N ILE A 25 -13.07 -4.24 -2.41
CA ILE A 25 -13.23 -2.80 -2.17
C ILE A 25 -14.66 -2.40 -2.53
N GLY A 26 -15.39 -1.84 -1.57
CA GLY A 26 -16.78 -1.41 -1.78
C GLY A 26 -17.69 -2.53 -2.27
N GLY A 27 -17.47 -3.76 -1.82
CA GLY A 27 -18.25 -4.94 -2.23
C GLY A 27 -17.94 -5.43 -3.65
N GLN A 28 -16.81 -5.02 -4.25
CA GLN A 28 -16.33 -5.50 -5.55
C GLN A 28 -15.00 -6.20 -5.41
N ILE A 29 -14.82 -7.33 -6.12
CA ILE A 29 -13.55 -8.07 -6.17
C ILE A 29 -12.72 -7.58 -7.36
N TYR A 30 -11.50 -7.16 -7.08
CA TYR A 30 -10.50 -6.71 -8.05
C TYR A 30 -9.34 -7.69 -8.08
N TYR A 31 -9.22 -8.44 -9.19
CA TYR A 31 -8.14 -9.40 -9.36
C TYR A 31 -6.83 -8.69 -9.68
N ARG A 32 -5.75 -9.13 -9.03
CA ARG A 32 -4.41 -8.61 -9.28
C ARG A 32 -3.69 -9.46 -10.34
N SER A 33 -2.91 -8.81 -11.16
CA SER A 33 -2.06 -9.47 -12.18
C SER A 33 -0.65 -9.64 -11.68
N THR A 34 0.09 -10.58 -12.28
CA THR A 34 1.51 -10.78 -11.99
C THR A 34 2.31 -9.52 -12.36
N PRO A 35 3.12 -8.98 -11.44
CA PRO A 35 3.95 -7.81 -11.67
C PRO A 35 5.10 -8.12 -12.65
N ASN A 36 5.60 -7.08 -13.35
CA ASN A 36 6.75 -7.20 -14.22
C ASN A 36 8.09 -7.05 -13.46
N ARG A 37 9.22 -7.26 -14.17
CA ARG A 37 10.56 -7.18 -13.58
C ARG A 37 10.86 -5.81 -12.94
N MET A 38 10.51 -4.72 -13.62
CA MET A 38 10.79 -3.36 -13.12
C MET A 38 10.03 -3.07 -11.81
N HIS A 39 8.77 -3.50 -11.71
CA HIS A 39 8.01 -3.45 -10.47
C HIS A 39 8.72 -4.19 -9.33
N GLN A 40 9.22 -5.40 -9.61
CA GLN A 40 9.92 -6.22 -8.60
C GLN A 40 11.28 -5.64 -8.19
N GLU A 41 11.98 -4.96 -9.09
CA GLU A 41 13.23 -4.25 -8.78
C GLU A 41 12.98 -3.09 -7.80
N VAL A 42 11.94 -2.29 -8.06
CA VAL A 42 11.50 -1.21 -7.14
C VAL A 42 11.03 -1.77 -5.81
N LEU A 43 10.21 -2.84 -5.84
CA LEU A 43 9.73 -3.51 -4.62
C LEU A 43 10.89 -3.98 -3.76
N SER A 44 11.84 -4.69 -4.35
CA SER A 44 13.00 -5.23 -3.64
C SER A 44 13.88 -4.12 -3.03
N PHE A 45 14.13 -3.04 -3.78
CA PHE A 45 14.88 -1.89 -3.31
C PHE A 45 14.22 -1.26 -2.08
N LEU A 46 12.93 -0.94 -2.18
CA LEU A 46 12.18 -0.31 -1.10
C LEU A 46 12.07 -1.22 0.13
N LEU A 47 11.74 -2.49 -0.08
CA LEU A 47 11.63 -3.47 0.98
C LEU A 47 12.94 -3.61 1.77
N CYS A 48 14.07 -3.79 1.08
CA CYS A 48 15.37 -3.91 1.71
C CYS A 48 15.78 -2.62 2.44
N THR A 49 15.56 -1.46 1.85
CA THR A 49 15.93 -0.17 2.43
C THR A 49 15.16 0.09 3.72
N ILE A 50 13.84 -0.15 3.71
CA ILE A 50 12.98 0.06 4.88
C ILE A 50 13.27 -0.98 5.97
N ALA A 51 13.38 -2.27 5.61
CA ALA A 51 13.69 -3.33 6.57
C ALA A 51 15.02 -3.09 7.28
N ASN A 52 16.08 -2.71 6.53
CA ASN A 52 17.38 -2.40 7.10
C ASN A 52 17.32 -1.22 8.08
N TYR A 53 16.51 -0.20 7.80
CA TYR A 53 16.33 0.92 8.71
C TYR A 53 15.64 0.47 10.01
N ILE A 54 14.55 -0.27 9.92
CA ILE A 54 13.80 -0.82 11.06
C ILE A 54 14.73 -1.66 11.95
N ASP A 55 15.43 -2.61 11.36
CA ASP A 55 16.33 -3.52 12.08
C ASP A 55 17.50 -2.78 12.74
N SER A 56 18.12 -1.83 12.01
CA SER A 56 19.30 -1.10 12.52
C SER A 56 18.97 -0.18 13.68
N ASN A 57 17.73 0.28 13.77
CA ASN A 57 17.26 1.17 14.84
C ASN A 57 16.57 0.41 15.99
N GLY A 58 16.36 -0.90 15.84
CA GLY A 58 15.60 -1.69 16.81
C GLY A 58 14.14 -1.19 16.95
N ASP A 59 13.60 -0.66 15.86
CA ASP A 59 12.21 -0.15 15.82
C ASP A 59 11.24 -1.34 15.87
N PRO A 60 10.15 -1.28 16.62
CA PRO A 60 9.18 -2.38 16.73
C PRO A 60 8.28 -2.54 15.50
N SER A 61 8.37 -1.66 14.51
CA SER A 61 7.57 -1.75 13.29
C SER A 61 7.91 -3.01 12.50
N GLU A 62 6.93 -3.53 11.78
CA GLU A 62 7.09 -4.65 10.88
C GLU A 62 6.75 -4.24 9.44
N ILE A 63 7.44 -4.84 8.46
CA ILE A 63 7.23 -4.57 7.04
C ILE A 63 6.86 -5.85 6.29
N TYR A 64 5.81 -5.76 5.49
CA TYR A 64 5.29 -6.89 4.70
C TYR A 64 5.15 -6.50 3.23
N PRO A 65 5.75 -7.28 2.31
CA PRO A 65 5.44 -7.17 0.89
C PRO A 65 4.15 -7.88 0.55
N GLY A 66 3.45 -7.44 -0.51
CA GLY A 66 2.36 -8.19 -1.11
C GLY A 66 2.82 -9.55 -1.70
N PRO A 67 1.92 -10.58 -1.74
CA PRO A 67 0.55 -10.54 -1.25
C PRO A 67 0.48 -10.63 0.27
N PHE A 68 -0.12 -9.64 0.89
CA PHE A 68 -0.35 -9.59 2.33
C PHE A 68 -1.70 -8.91 2.56
N ALA A 69 -2.66 -9.65 3.10
CA ALA A 69 -4.02 -9.15 3.26
C ALA A 69 -4.11 -8.11 4.38
N VAL A 70 -4.67 -6.95 4.05
CA VAL A 70 -4.94 -5.87 4.99
C VAL A 70 -6.44 -5.59 5.01
N LYS A 71 -7.11 -5.99 6.10
CA LYS A 71 -8.49 -5.63 6.37
C LYS A 71 -8.50 -4.22 7.01
N LEU A 72 -8.84 -3.22 6.23
CA LEU A 72 -8.68 -1.81 6.62
C LEU A 72 -9.61 -1.36 7.76
N PHE A 73 -10.81 -1.94 7.85
CA PHE A 73 -11.84 -1.52 8.78
C PHE A 73 -12.43 -2.69 9.57
N ASN A 74 -12.93 -2.42 10.78
CA ASN A 74 -13.63 -3.42 11.58
C ASN A 74 -15.10 -3.61 11.18
N ASP A 75 -15.72 -2.56 10.63
CA ASP A 75 -17.14 -2.47 10.33
C ASP A 75 -17.48 -2.57 8.82
N ARG A 76 -16.45 -2.67 7.98
CA ARG A 76 -16.56 -2.84 6.53
C ARG A 76 -15.65 -3.96 6.04
N ASP A 77 -16.00 -4.54 4.91
CA ASP A 77 -15.30 -5.71 4.35
C ASP A 77 -14.11 -5.34 3.44
N ASP A 78 -13.73 -4.04 3.39
CA ASP A 78 -12.64 -3.59 2.53
C ASP A 78 -11.32 -4.25 2.95
N THR A 79 -10.81 -5.10 2.05
CA THR A 79 -9.58 -5.85 2.22
C THR A 79 -8.70 -5.64 0.98
N VAL A 80 -7.47 -5.20 1.19
CA VAL A 80 -6.51 -4.87 0.13
C VAL A 80 -5.23 -5.68 0.29
N GLU A 81 -4.44 -5.76 -0.79
CA GLU A 81 -3.10 -6.39 -0.80
C GLU A 81 -2.09 -5.36 -1.33
N PRO A 82 -1.64 -4.37 -0.52
CA PRO A 82 -0.66 -3.38 -0.95
C PRO A 82 0.67 -4.04 -1.33
N ASP A 83 1.42 -3.40 -2.20
CA ASP A 83 2.75 -3.90 -2.58
C ASP A 83 3.73 -3.88 -1.40
N ILE A 84 3.66 -2.85 -0.53
CA ILE A 84 4.37 -2.81 0.76
C ILE A 84 3.45 -2.19 1.83
N SER A 85 3.43 -2.81 3.00
CA SER A 85 2.78 -2.32 4.21
C SER A 85 3.77 -2.22 5.36
N VAL A 86 3.87 -1.06 6.01
CA VAL A 86 4.63 -0.87 7.26
C VAL A 86 3.64 -0.68 8.40
N ILE A 87 3.79 -1.48 9.46
CA ILE A 87 2.85 -1.57 10.59
C ILE A 87 3.64 -1.30 11.86
N CYS A 88 3.39 -0.14 12.48
CA CYS A 88 4.08 0.27 13.72
C CYS A 88 3.43 -0.29 14.98
N ASP A 89 2.22 -0.82 14.89
CA ASP A 89 1.49 -1.44 15.98
C ASP A 89 1.34 -2.95 15.74
N PRO A 90 2.17 -3.79 16.39
CA PRO A 90 2.13 -5.24 16.21
C PRO A 90 0.79 -5.88 16.62
N GLU A 91 -0.04 -5.21 17.43
CA GLU A 91 -1.35 -5.75 17.82
C GLU A 91 -2.34 -5.83 16.64
N LYS A 92 -2.06 -5.13 15.54
CA LYS A 92 -2.82 -5.22 14.28
C LYS A 92 -2.52 -6.49 13.49
N LEU A 93 -1.42 -7.18 13.79
CA LEU A 93 -0.97 -8.36 13.07
C LEU A 93 -1.72 -9.62 13.52
N THR A 94 -2.07 -10.44 12.55
CA THR A 94 -2.73 -11.74 12.74
C THR A 94 -2.08 -12.80 11.86
N ASP A 95 -2.37 -14.07 12.09
CA ASP A 95 -1.88 -15.17 11.23
C ASP A 95 -2.33 -15.03 9.76
N ARG A 96 -3.35 -14.21 9.48
CA ARG A 96 -3.93 -14.03 8.14
C ARG A 96 -3.55 -12.72 7.47
N GLY A 97 -2.87 -11.81 8.18
CA GLY A 97 -2.52 -10.49 7.67
C GLY A 97 -2.65 -9.39 8.73
N CYS A 98 -3.07 -8.21 8.33
CA CYS A 98 -3.27 -7.05 9.20
C CYS A 98 -4.75 -6.71 9.35
N THR A 99 -5.16 -6.32 10.56
CA THR A 99 -6.49 -5.76 10.84
C THR A 99 -6.34 -4.32 11.33
N GLY A 100 -6.95 -3.40 10.61
CA GLY A 100 -6.74 -1.96 10.75
C GLY A 100 -5.73 -1.42 9.74
N ALA A 101 -5.65 -0.09 9.65
CA ALA A 101 -4.77 0.57 8.70
C ALA A 101 -3.29 0.39 9.06
N PRO A 102 -2.41 -0.01 8.11
CA PRO A 102 -0.98 0.17 8.23
C PRO A 102 -0.62 1.65 8.41
N ASP A 103 0.53 1.93 8.99
CA ASP A 103 1.01 3.30 9.14
C ASP A 103 1.51 3.89 7.84
N TRP A 104 2.15 3.07 7.00
CA TRP A 104 2.65 3.46 5.70
C TRP A 104 2.35 2.38 4.66
N ILE A 105 1.79 2.81 3.52
CA ILE A 105 1.50 1.96 2.37
C ILE A 105 2.26 2.48 1.16
N ILE A 106 2.83 1.56 0.39
CA ILE A 106 3.45 1.87 -0.91
C ILE A 106 2.79 0.99 -1.97
N GLU A 107 2.34 1.62 -3.05
CA GLU A 107 1.84 0.96 -4.25
C GLU A 107 2.77 1.28 -5.43
N ILE A 108 3.16 0.25 -6.17
CA ILE A 108 4.04 0.38 -7.33
C ILE A 108 3.20 0.17 -8.58
N ILE A 109 3.18 1.17 -9.46
CA ILE A 109 2.38 1.13 -10.69
C ILE A 109 2.87 0.01 -11.60
N SER A 110 1.93 -0.84 -12.05
CA SER A 110 2.15 -1.82 -13.10
C SER A 110 1.30 -1.47 -14.33
N PRO A 111 1.71 -1.91 -15.55
CA PRO A 111 0.96 -1.64 -16.77
C PRO A 111 -0.49 -2.14 -16.77
N SER A 112 -0.80 -3.08 -15.91
CA SER A 112 -2.11 -3.72 -15.78
C SER A 112 -3.04 -3.03 -14.78
N ASN A 113 -2.54 -2.09 -13.96
CA ASN A 113 -3.36 -1.36 -13.01
C ASN A 113 -3.82 -0.02 -13.61
N PRO A 114 -5.13 0.21 -13.74
CA PRO A 114 -5.65 1.47 -14.25
C PRO A 114 -5.33 2.64 -13.30
N GLU A 115 -5.00 3.83 -13.85
CA GLU A 115 -4.68 5.03 -13.06
C GLU A 115 -5.77 5.42 -12.05
N HIS A 116 -7.05 5.17 -12.39
CA HIS A 116 -8.16 5.46 -11.49
C HIS A 116 -8.21 4.57 -10.22
N ASP A 117 -7.47 3.45 -10.20
CA ASP A 117 -7.37 2.60 -9.02
C ASP A 117 -6.64 3.30 -7.87
N TYR A 118 -5.60 4.06 -8.17
CA TYR A 118 -4.83 4.81 -7.17
C TYR A 118 -5.63 5.94 -6.53
N VAL A 119 -6.52 6.59 -7.28
CA VAL A 119 -7.42 7.62 -6.73
C VAL A 119 -8.44 6.99 -5.77
N ARG A 120 -8.99 5.83 -6.12
CA ARG A 120 -9.91 5.08 -5.24
C ARG A 120 -9.20 4.65 -3.97
N LYS A 121 -8.02 4.07 -4.09
CA LYS A 121 -7.20 3.63 -2.96
C LYS A 121 -6.76 4.79 -2.08
N LEU A 122 -6.44 5.96 -2.66
CA LEU A 122 -6.12 7.16 -1.87
C LEU A 122 -7.24 7.51 -0.90
N ASN A 123 -8.50 7.60 -1.38
CA ASN A 123 -9.64 7.89 -0.52
C ASN A 123 -9.86 6.80 0.53
N LEU A 124 -9.68 5.54 0.13
CA LEU A 124 -9.82 4.39 1.04
C LEU A 124 -8.78 4.42 2.16
N TYR A 125 -7.52 4.72 1.84
CA TYR A 125 -6.43 4.80 2.80
C TYR A 125 -6.53 6.01 3.71
N LEU A 126 -6.98 7.16 3.19
CA LEU A 126 -7.33 8.33 3.99
C LEU A 126 -8.40 8.01 5.04
N ASP A 127 -9.50 7.40 4.59
CA ASP A 127 -10.64 7.05 5.43
C ASP A 127 -10.26 6.00 6.50
N ALA A 128 -9.35 5.08 6.16
CA ALA A 128 -8.84 4.06 7.08
C ALA A 128 -7.87 4.60 8.13
N GLY A 129 -7.27 5.76 7.91
CA GLY A 129 -6.29 6.36 8.82
C GLY A 129 -4.84 5.96 8.55
N VAL A 130 -4.50 5.57 7.30
CA VAL A 130 -3.11 5.45 6.87
C VAL A 130 -2.42 6.80 7.01
N ARG A 131 -1.20 6.83 7.55
CA ARG A 131 -0.47 8.09 7.84
C ARG A 131 0.36 8.57 6.66
N GLU A 132 0.89 7.64 5.88
CA GLU A 132 1.72 7.93 4.70
C GLU A 132 1.39 6.96 3.57
N TYR A 133 1.21 7.49 2.35
CA TYR A 133 0.89 6.69 1.17
C TYR A 133 1.76 7.11 0.00
N TRP A 134 2.49 6.16 -0.57
CA TRP A 134 3.35 6.39 -1.73
C TRP A 134 2.82 5.67 -2.96
N ILE A 135 2.83 6.38 -4.08
CA ILE A 135 2.60 5.80 -5.41
C ILE A 135 3.89 5.94 -6.20
N VAL A 136 4.51 4.81 -6.55
CA VAL A 136 5.76 4.79 -7.32
C VAL A 136 5.45 4.34 -8.74
N ASP A 137 5.72 5.21 -9.74
CA ASP A 137 5.62 4.86 -11.16
C ASP A 137 7.01 4.61 -11.75
N PRO A 138 7.40 3.34 -11.97
CA PRO A 138 8.71 3.02 -12.53
C PRO A 138 8.87 3.43 -14.00
N ARG A 139 7.77 3.54 -14.76
CA ARG A 139 7.80 3.89 -16.20
C ARG A 139 8.14 5.37 -16.37
N ASP A 140 7.46 6.21 -15.59
CA ASP A 140 7.64 7.66 -15.64
C ASP A 140 8.73 8.14 -14.66
N ARG A 141 9.31 7.21 -13.86
CA ARG A 141 10.29 7.50 -12.80
C ARG A 141 9.81 8.60 -11.87
N LYS A 142 8.53 8.49 -11.44
CA LYS A 142 7.86 9.45 -10.57
C LYS A 142 7.42 8.79 -9.27
N ILE A 143 7.45 9.56 -8.21
CA ILE A 143 6.92 9.16 -6.92
C ILE A 143 5.96 10.25 -6.43
N LEU A 144 4.74 9.85 -6.10
CA LEU A 144 3.79 10.70 -5.39
C LEU A 144 3.76 10.27 -3.94
N VAL A 145 4.03 11.20 -3.04
CA VAL A 145 4.01 10.98 -1.59
C VAL A 145 2.86 11.77 -1.00
N TYR A 146 1.91 11.06 -0.44
CA TYR A 146 0.79 11.63 0.29
C TYR A 146 1.06 11.52 1.79
N TYR A 147 1.15 12.65 2.45
CA TYR A 147 1.19 12.76 3.90
C TYR A 147 -0.24 12.99 4.39
N LEU A 148 -0.81 11.96 5.01
CA LEU A 148 -2.21 11.93 5.39
C LEU A 148 -2.32 12.34 6.86
N LYS A 149 -3.12 13.38 7.15
CA LYS A 149 -3.38 13.83 8.51
C LYS A 149 -4.74 13.31 8.94
N ASN A 150 -4.77 12.55 10.01
CA ASN A 150 -5.94 11.79 10.46
C ASN A 150 -7.12 12.62 11.01
N GLU A 151 -7.13 13.95 10.89
CA GLU A 151 -8.17 14.75 11.55
C GLU A 151 -9.33 15.16 10.63
N HIS A 152 -9.11 15.26 9.30
CA HIS A 152 -10.17 15.53 8.31
C HIS A 152 -9.77 15.00 6.91
N ILE A 153 -10.74 14.49 6.15
CA ILE A 153 -10.57 13.97 4.77
C ILE A 153 -9.94 14.99 3.79
N GLU A 154 -9.95 16.28 4.13
CA GLU A 154 -9.38 17.35 3.32
C GLU A 154 -7.92 17.70 3.68
N ASP A 155 -7.35 17.09 4.72
CA ASP A 155 -6.04 17.43 5.27
C ASP A 155 -4.94 16.46 4.81
N PHE A 156 -4.65 16.42 3.53
CA PHE A 156 -3.44 15.76 3.05
C PHE A 156 -2.50 16.73 2.31
N THR A 157 -1.21 16.45 2.38
CA THR A 157 -0.20 17.12 1.56
C THR A 157 0.36 16.12 0.57
N VAL A 158 0.34 16.46 -0.72
CA VAL A 158 0.99 15.65 -1.75
C VAL A 158 2.26 16.33 -2.23
N LYS A 159 3.34 15.54 -2.36
CA LYS A 159 4.58 15.96 -2.99
C LYS A 159 4.93 15.00 -4.12
N GLN A 160 5.46 15.56 -5.22
CA GLN A 160 5.95 14.78 -6.34
C GLN A 160 7.48 14.79 -6.33
N TYR A 161 8.05 13.60 -6.52
CA TYR A 161 9.49 13.37 -6.62
C TYR A 161 9.80 12.53 -7.86
N THR A 162 11.08 12.37 -8.13
CA THR A 162 11.64 11.55 -9.20
C THR A 162 12.63 10.54 -8.65
N PHE A 163 13.12 9.64 -9.48
CA PHE A 163 14.19 8.69 -9.10
C PHE A 163 15.58 9.35 -8.95
N GLN A 164 15.66 10.69 -9.01
CA GLN A 164 16.87 11.46 -8.73
C GLN A 164 16.81 12.13 -7.34
N ASP A 165 15.74 11.88 -6.60
CA ASP A 165 15.51 12.55 -5.33
C ASP A 165 15.77 11.63 -4.14
N LYS A 166 16.12 12.26 -3.02
CA LYS A 166 16.14 11.66 -1.70
C LYS A 166 14.92 12.11 -0.93
N ILE A 167 14.10 11.17 -0.51
CA ILE A 167 12.77 11.44 0.04
C ILE A 167 12.77 11.15 1.53
N LYS A 168 12.43 12.16 2.33
CA LYS A 168 12.20 11.98 3.77
C LYS A 168 10.84 11.34 4.00
N THR A 169 10.83 10.27 4.82
CA THR A 169 9.58 9.70 5.31
C THR A 169 8.96 10.57 6.39
N ASN A 170 7.67 10.44 6.63
CA ASN A 170 6.98 11.18 7.68
C ASN A 170 6.71 10.33 8.93
N ILE A 171 6.67 9.01 8.78
CA ILE A 171 6.46 8.12 9.93
C ILE A 171 7.72 7.94 10.79
N TYR A 172 8.90 8.25 10.24
CA TYR A 172 10.18 8.24 10.94
C TYR A 172 10.87 9.61 10.84
N ASP A 173 11.44 10.08 11.96
CA ASP A 173 11.99 11.44 12.03
C ASP A 173 13.31 11.63 11.25
N ASP A 174 14.11 10.59 11.12
CA ASP A 174 15.45 10.62 10.55
C ASP A 174 15.67 9.65 9.39
N PHE A 175 14.60 9.11 8.80
CA PHE A 175 14.68 8.16 7.71
C PHE A 175 14.46 8.82 6.35
N TRP A 176 15.38 8.52 5.43
CA TRP A 176 15.38 8.98 4.07
C TRP A 176 15.58 7.82 3.11
N ILE A 177 14.82 7.79 2.02
CA ILE A 177 15.03 6.85 0.91
C ILE A 177 15.68 7.59 -0.25
N ASP A 178 16.87 7.16 -0.64
CA ASP A 178 17.65 7.72 -1.74
C ASP A 178 17.40 6.91 -3.02
N PHE A 179 16.51 7.42 -3.89
CA PHE A 179 16.17 6.72 -5.13
C PHE A 179 17.28 6.71 -6.18
N THR A 180 18.34 7.51 -6.00
CA THR A 180 19.52 7.45 -6.88
C THR A 180 20.29 6.13 -6.75
N GLU A 181 20.07 5.38 -5.66
CA GLU A 181 20.65 4.05 -5.43
C GLU A 181 19.90 2.94 -6.18
N LEU A 182 18.70 3.23 -6.69
CA LEU A 182 17.89 2.30 -7.48
C LEU A 182 18.44 2.19 -8.91
N ASN A 183 18.95 1.02 -9.28
CA ASN A 183 19.50 0.73 -10.60
C ASN A 183 18.45 0.13 -11.54
N VAL A 184 17.58 0.96 -12.13
CA VAL A 184 16.54 0.58 -13.12
C VAL A 184 16.53 1.46 -14.34
#